data_cbb99c135423d78ab36f763d1f0317db
#
_entry.id   cbb99c135423d78ab36f763d1f0317db
#
_cell.length_a   1.000
_cell.length_b   1.000
_cell.length_c   1.000
_cell.angle_alpha   90.00
_cell.angle_beta   90.00
_cell.angle_gamma   90.00
#
_symmetry.space_group_name_H-M   'P 1'
#
loop_
_entity.id
_entity.type
_entity.pdbx_description
1 polymer ?
#
loop_
_entity_poly.entity_id
_entity_poly.type
_entity_poly.pdbx_seq_one_letter_code
_entity_poly.pdbx_strand_id
1 'polypeptide(L)'
;MTGSGWRRWALLAGLLAVAVLIVAQLFGGSGSAVRASVAPSVTSVPSGTPSARSASGLPLCGRLPAEVAEAVAAVRAGGPFLRPRNDGGTFGNRERLLPQKPGSYYREYTVAAPRERFPGPRRLVTGGQSRIGAEPVIWFYTADHYDSFCELHP
;
A
#
# COMPACT_ATOMS: atom_id res chain seq x y z
N MET A 1 41.60 -24.38 -5.07
CA MET A 1 41.73 -23.02 -5.69
C MET A 1 40.83 -22.08 -4.93
N THR A 2 41.48 -21.33 -4.09
CA THR A 2 40.91 -20.66 -2.90
C THR A 2 40.93 -19.16 -3.06
N GLY A 3 39.79 -18.51 -2.76
CA GLY A 3 39.78 -17.31 -1.95
C GLY A 3 40.38 -16.01 -2.49
N SER A 4 39.60 -15.19 -3.19
CA SER A 4 39.95 -13.76 -3.36
C SER A 4 38.75 -12.79 -3.15
N GLY A 5 37.62 -13.29 -2.65
CA GLY A 5 36.41 -12.48 -2.44
C GLY A 5 36.37 -11.66 -1.13
N TRP A 6 37.09 -12.08 -0.11
CA TRP A 6 36.89 -11.54 1.24
C TRP A 6 37.71 -10.25 1.53
N ARG A 7 38.77 -10.03 0.78
CA ARG A 7 39.62 -8.83 0.98
C ARG A 7 39.04 -7.54 0.42
N ARG A 8 38.05 -7.61 -0.45
CA ARG A 8 37.42 -6.42 -1.07
C ARG A 8 36.32 -5.80 -0.19
N TRP A 9 35.73 -6.54 0.73
CA TRP A 9 34.69 -6.05 1.65
C TRP A 9 35.27 -5.34 2.88
N ALA A 10 36.50 -5.63 3.28
CA ALA A 10 37.16 -5.01 4.44
C ALA A 10 37.62 -3.55 4.19
N LEU A 11 37.76 -3.15 2.92
CA LEU A 11 38.22 -1.79 2.59
C LEU A 11 37.09 -0.79 2.41
N LEU A 12 35.85 -1.24 2.23
CA LEU A 12 34.68 -0.37 2.13
C LEU A 12 34.06 0.02 3.48
N ALA A 13 34.30 -0.75 4.53
CA ALA A 13 33.81 -0.46 5.87
C ALA A 13 34.61 0.65 6.58
N GLY A 14 35.84 0.92 6.15
CA GLY A 14 36.71 1.93 6.78
C GLY A 14 36.45 3.36 6.35
N LEU A 15 35.83 3.60 5.19
CA LEU A 15 35.62 4.93 4.63
C LEU A 15 34.31 5.61 5.08
N LEU A 16 33.34 4.85 5.61
CA LEU A 16 32.06 5.38 6.11
C LEU A 16 32.13 5.93 7.55
N ALA A 17 33.12 5.53 8.36
CA ALA A 17 33.27 5.99 9.74
C ALA A 17 33.88 7.39 9.88
N VAL A 18 34.59 7.88 8.85
CA VAL A 18 35.26 9.22 8.91
C VAL A 18 34.32 10.36 8.48
N ALA A 19 33.31 10.08 7.67
CA ALA A 19 32.39 11.11 7.17
C ALA A 19 31.34 11.59 8.21
N VAL A 20 31.03 10.79 9.25
CA VAL A 20 30.03 11.14 10.27
C VAL A 20 30.53 12.07 11.35
N LEU A 21 31.87 12.15 11.57
CA LEU A 21 32.46 12.98 12.62
C LEU A 21 32.70 14.46 12.24
N ILE A 22 32.56 14.83 10.96
CA ILE A 22 32.83 16.21 10.50
C ILE A 22 31.57 17.09 10.49
N VAL A 23 30.37 16.54 10.48
CA VAL A 23 29.11 17.31 10.41
C VAL A 23 28.64 17.81 11.76
N ALA A 24 29.15 17.31 12.89
CA ALA A 24 28.72 17.67 14.24
C ALA A 24 29.35 18.95 14.80
N GLN A 25 30.29 19.62 14.09
CA GLN A 25 31.05 20.78 14.62
C GLN A 25 30.60 22.14 14.07
N LEU A 26 29.58 22.22 13.20
CA LEU A 26 29.24 23.46 12.50
C LEU A 26 27.94 24.15 12.94
N PHE A 27 27.26 23.69 13.98
CA PHE A 27 26.05 24.34 14.49
C PHE A 27 26.12 24.63 16.00
N GLY A 28 27.13 25.39 16.37
CA GLY A 28 27.19 26.05 17.66
C GLY A 28 27.15 27.57 17.45
N GLY A 29 25.99 28.17 17.56
CA GLY A 29 25.79 29.60 17.45
C GLY A 29 24.73 30.07 18.43
N SER A 30 25.16 30.64 19.54
CA SER A 30 24.37 31.40 20.51
C SER A 30 23.80 32.68 19.89
N GLY A 31 22.55 33.04 20.19
CA GLY A 31 21.98 34.32 19.75
C GLY A 31 20.63 34.65 20.35
N SER A 32 20.66 35.38 21.46
CA SER A 32 19.77 36.50 21.83
C SER A 32 18.25 36.36 21.79
N ALA A 33 17.67 36.44 22.96
CA ALA A 33 16.25 36.67 23.20
C ALA A 33 15.78 38.00 22.60
N VAL A 34 14.80 37.94 21.71
CA VAL A 34 13.96 39.07 21.32
C VAL A 34 12.53 38.76 21.77
N ARG A 35 12.08 39.57 22.72
CA ARG A 35 10.70 39.62 23.20
C ARG A 35 9.83 40.16 22.06
N ALA A 36 9.00 39.36 21.45
CA ALA A 36 7.99 39.79 20.49
C ALA A 36 6.61 39.37 20.96
N SER A 37 5.70 40.32 20.95
CA SER A 37 4.29 40.29 21.33
C SER A 37 3.54 39.08 20.80
N VAL A 38 2.79 38.45 21.70
CA VAL A 38 1.83 37.38 21.41
C VAL A 38 0.60 38.02 20.77
N ALA A 39 0.43 37.82 19.45
CA ALA A 39 -0.86 37.88 18.80
C ALA A 39 -1.42 36.46 18.77
N PRO A 40 -2.72 36.21 19.06
CA PRO A 40 -3.27 34.86 18.96
C PRO A 40 -3.36 34.47 17.50
N SER A 41 -2.40 33.68 17.04
CA SER A 41 -2.52 32.97 15.76
C SER A 41 -3.62 31.97 15.91
N VAL A 42 -4.75 32.21 15.27
CA VAL A 42 -5.77 31.18 15.01
C VAL A 42 -5.12 30.09 14.15
N THR A 43 -4.68 29.04 14.81
CA THR A 43 -4.23 27.82 14.16
C THR A 43 -5.43 27.26 13.38
N SER A 44 -5.42 27.44 12.07
CA SER A 44 -6.32 26.75 11.16
C SER A 44 -6.02 25.28 11.26
N VAL A 45 -6.80 24.56 12.07
CA VAL A 45 -6.82 23.11 12.08
C VAL A 45 -7.26 22.71 10.67
N PRO A 46 -6.47 21.94 9.90
CA PRO A 46 -6.96 21.39 8.66
C PRO A 46 -8.15 20.52 9.00
N SER A 47 -9.34 20.94 8.58
CA SER A 47 -10.56 20.12 8.62
C SER A 47 -10.36 18.96 7.64
N GLY A 48 -9.58 17.97 8.05
CA GLY A 48 -9.59 16.66 7.42
C GLY A 48 -10.95 16.07 7.71
N THR A 49 -11.82 16.05 6.71
CA THR A 49 -13.05 15.29 6.75
C THR A 49 -12.68 13.88 7.22
N PRO A 50 -13.24 13.36 8.34
CA PRO A 50 -12.94 12.01 8.76
C PRO A 50 -13.37 11.07 7.63
N SER A 51 -12.41 10.45 6.95
CA SER A 51 -12.70 9.37 6.01
C SER A 51 -13.52 8.34 6.77
N ALA A 52 -14.75 8.13 6.34
CA ALA A 52 -15.62 7.12 6.95
C ALA A 52 -14.85 5.79 6.92
N ARG A 53 -14.59 5.24 8.10
CA ARG A 53 -13.97 3.93 8.22
C ARG A 53 -15.03 2.87 8.01
N SER A 54 -14.67 1.87 7.26
CA SER A 54 -15.50 0.72 6.97
C SER A 54 -15.52 -0.29 8.12
N ALA A 55 -16.31 -1.36 7.95
CA ALA A 55 -16.37 -2.48 8.90
C ALA A 55 -15.03 -3.20 9.07
N SER A 56 -14.14 -3.17 8.06
CA SER A 56 -12.79 -3.72 8.14
C SER A 56 -11.80 -2.82 8.89
N GLY A 57 -12.16 -1.56 9.18
CA GLY A 57 -11.26 -0.55 9.74
C GLY A 57 -10.41 0.16 8.69
N LEU A 58 -10.48 -0.24 7.42
CA LEU A 58 -9.80 0.40 6.30
C LEU A 58 -10.59 1.62 5.79
N PRO A 59 -9.95 2.56 5.08
CA PRO A 59 -10.68 3.64 4.44
C PRO A 59 -11.66 3.09 3.39
N LEU A 60 -12.81 3.73 3.22
CA LEU A 60 -13.69 3.44 2.10
C LEU A 60 -13.02 3.94 0.80
N CYS A 61 -13.19 3.18 -0.29
CA CYS A 61 -12.72 3.61 -1.59
C CYS A 61 -13.44 4.89 -2.03
N GLY A 62 -12.68 5.85 -2.52
CA GLY A 62 -13.21 7.05 -3.16
C GLY A 62 -13.62 6.79 -4.61
N ARG A 63 -13.41 7.79 -5.49
CA ARG A 63 -13.66 7.62 -6.92
C ARG A 63 -12.68 6.57 -7.49
N LEU A 64 -13.23 5.54 -8.11
CA LEU A 64 -12.48 4.45 -8.71
C LEU A 64 -12.48 4.55 -10.26
N PRO A 65 -11.48 3.96 -10.93
CA PRO A 65 -11.49 3.77 -12.37
C PRO A 65 -12.68 2.91 -12.83
N ALA A 66 -13.18 3.15 -14.05
CA ALA A 66 -14.30 2.38 -14.60
C ALA A 66 -14.03 0.88 -14.69
N GLU A 67 -12.78 0.51 -14.93
CA GLU A 67 -12.32 -0.88 -15.04
C GLU A 67 -12.54 -1.68 -13.73
N VAL A 68 -12.70 -1.01 -12.60
CA VAL A 68 -13.05 -1.67 -11.34
C VAL A 68 -14.46 -2.25 -11.39
N ALA A 69 -15.42 -1.52 -11.96
CA ALA A 69 -16.80 -2.01 -12.12
C ALA A 69 -16.86 -3.22 -13.06
N GLU A 70 -16.06 -3.20 -14.13
CA GLU A 70 -15.93 -4.34 -15.06
C GLU A 70 -15.36 -5.58 -14.34
N ALA A 71 -14.31 -5.39 -13.53
CA ALA A 71 -13.73 -6.48 -12.75
C ALA A 71 -14.72 -7.03 -11.71
N VAL A 72 -15.49 -6.18 -11.02
CA VAL A 72 -16.56 -6.60 -10.10
C VAL A 72 -17.59 -7.46 -10.83
N ALA A 73 -18.05 -7.01 -12.00
CA ALA A 73 -19.01 -7.77 -12.81
C ALA A 73 -18.44 -9.14 -13.21
N ALA A 74 -17.19 -9.21 -13.64
CA ALA A 74 -16.52 -10.46 -13.98
C ALA A 74 -16.40 -11.41 -12.77
N VAL A 75 -16.09 -10.88 -11.58
CA VAL A 75 -16.02 -11.69 -10.34
C VAL A 75 -17.39 -12.28 -10.00
N ARG A 76 -18.47 -11.51 -10.08
CA ARG A 76 -19.84 -11.95 -9.84
C ARG A 76 -20.31 -12.98 -10.87
N ALA A 77 -19.90 -12.82 -12.13
CA ALA A 77 -20.21 -13.76 -13.19
C ALA A 77 -19.39 -15.07 -13.15
N GLY A 78 -18.28 -15.08 -12.37
CA GLY A 78 -17.35 -16.21 -12.39
C GLY A 78 -16.41 -16.22 -13.60
N GLY A 79 -16.23 -15.08 -14.25
CA GLY A 79 -15.41 -14.84 -15.43
C GLY A 79 -16.21 -14.26 -16.61
N PRO A 80 -15.57 -14.03 -17.75
CA PRO A 80 -14.16 -14.29 -18.02
C PRO A 80 -13.24 -13.31 -17.26
N PHE A 81 -12.08 -13.79 -16.83
CA PHE A 81 -11.08 -13.00 -16.12
C PHE A 81 -9.95 -12.56 -17.05
N LEU A 82 -9.29 -11.43 -16.71
CA LEU A 82 -8.15 -10.93 -17.47
C LEU A 82 -6.95 -11.88 -17.43
N ARG A 83 -6.77 -12.59 -16.31
CA ARG A 83 -5.70 -13.57 -16.12
C ARG A 83 -6.27 -14.88 -15.59
N PRO A 84 -6.89 -15.71 -16.44
CA PRO A 84 -7.63 -16.90 -16.01
C PRO A 84 -6.82 -17.92 -15.19
N ARG A 85 -5.47 -17.88 -15.33
CA ARG A 85 -4.57 -18.77 -14.57
C ARG A 85 -4.20 -18.24 -13.18
N ASN A 86 -4.49 -16.97 -12.89
CA ASN A 86 -4.11 -16.28 -11.66
C ASN A 86 -5.34 -15.75 -10.90
N ASP A 87 -6.28 -15.16 -11.65
CA ASP A 87 -7.46 -14.54 -11.07
C ASP A 87 -8.36 -15.60 -10.42
N GLY A 88 -8.89 -15.27 -9.25
CA GLY A 88 -9.59 -16.21 -8.38
C GLY A 88 -8.65 -17.03 -7.48
N GLY A 89 -7.35 -16.86 -7.61
CA GLY A 89 -6.35 -17.46 -6.74
C GLY A 89 -6.42 -16.93 -5.31
N THR A 90 -5.83 -17.66 -4.37
CA THR A 90 -5.78 -17.26 -2.97
C THR A 90 -4.84 -16.07 -2.77
N PHE A 91 -5.33 -14.98 -2.17
CA PHE A 91 -4.50 -13.88 -1.69
C PHE A 91 -4.06 -14.15 -0.26
N GLY A 92 -2.75 -14.19 -0.04
CA GLY A 92 -2.18 -14.66 1.23
C GLY A 92 -2.16 -13.64 2.36
N ASN A 93 -2.41 -12.35 2.11
CA ASN A 93 -2.37 -11.24 3.09
C ASN A 93 -1.13 -11.29 4.00
N ARG A 94 0.05 -11.53 3.43
CA ARG A 94 1.30 -11.75 4.18
C ARG A 94 1.72 -10.53 4.97
N GLU A 95 1.52 -9.34 4.42
CA GLU A 95 1.80 -8.04 5.02
C GLU A 95 0.76 -7.64 6.09
N ARG A 96 -0.31 -8.44 6.23
CA ARG A 96 -1.38 -8.26 7.22
C ARG A 96 -2.11 -6.91 7.12
N LEU A 97 -2.19 -6.36 5.91
CA LEU A 97 -2.89 -5.10 5.65
C LEU A 97 -4.42 -5.25 5.67
N LEU A 98 -4.93 -6.44 5.37
CA LEU A 98 -6.33 -6.79 5.53
C LEU A 98 -6.57 -7.50 6.88
N PRO A 99 -7.82 -7.52 7.40
CA PRO A 99 -8.15 -8.27 8.60
C PRO A 99 -7.66 -9.72 8.53
N GLN A 100 -7.13 -10.24 9.63
CA GLN A 100 -6.61 -11.61 9.66
C GLN A 100 -7.75 -12.62 9.53
N LYS A 101 -7.64 -13.52 8.57
CA LYS A 101 -8.61 -14.57 8.25
C LYS A 101 -7.88 -15.87 7.89
N PRO A 102 -8.56 -17.04 7.91
CA PRO A 102 -7.98 -18.29 7.43
C PRO A 102 -7.39 -18.20 6.03
N GLY A 103 -6.36 -18.97 5.72
CA GLY A 103 -5.52 -18.82 4.53
C GLY A 103 -6.22 -18.87 3.16
N SER A 104 -7.42 -19.45 3.06
CA SER A 104 -8.20 -19.48 1.82
C SER A 104 -9.34 -18.46 1.77
N TYR A 105 -9.43 -17.58 2.76
CA TYR A 105 -10.54 -16.63 2.87
C TYR A 105 -10.52 -15.57 1.78
N TYR A 106 -9.33 -15.09 1.38
CA TYR A 106 -9.17 -14.04 0.38
C TYR A 106 -8.82 -14.61 -1.00
N ARG A 107 -9.39 -13.98 -2.04
CA ARG A 107 -9.07 -14.23 -3.44
C ARG A 107 -8.70 -12.94 -4.14
N GLU A 108 -7.79 -13.00 -5.10
CA GLU A 108 -7.34 -11.85 -5.87
C GLU A 108 -7.79 -11.93 -7.32
N TYR A 109 -8.01 -10.74 -7.93
CA TYR A 109 -8.40 -10.59 -9.32
C TYR A 109 -7.73 -9.37 -9.92
N THR A 110 -7.30 -9.47 -11.16
CA THR A 110 -6.67 -8.36 -11.89
C THR A 110 -7.73 -7.36 -12.35
N VAL A 111 -7.44 -6.07 -12.13
CA VAL A 111 -8.19 -4.94 -12.68
C VAL A 111 -7.38 -4.37 -13.84
N ALA A 112 -8.03 -4.12 -14.98
CA ALA A 112 -7.38 -3.55 -16.14
C ALA A 112 -6.75 -2.18 -15.82
N ALA A 113 -5.60 -1.92 -16.42
CA ALA A 113 -4.89 -0.65 -16.35
C ALA A 113 -4.40 -0.28 -17.77
N PRO A 114 -5.28 0.25 -18.64
CA PRO A 114 -5.00 0.37 -20.09
C PRO A 114 -3.79 1.21 -20.46
N ARG A 115 -3.34 2.10 -19.54
CA ARG A 115 -2.17 2.96 -19.74
C ARG A 115 -0.88 2.42 -19.14
N GLU A 116 -0.95 1.24 -18.55
CA GLU A 116 0.17 0.62 -17.87
C GLU A 116 0.58 -0.68 -18.57
N ARG A 117 1.81 -1.12 -18.32
CA ARG A 117 2.26 -2.42 -18.83
C ARG A 117 1.41 -3.53 -18.19
N PHE A 118 0.76 -4.35 -19.02
CA PHE A 118 0.01 -5.51 -18.54
C PHE A 118 0.87 -6.44 -17.67
N PRO A 119 0.40 -6.93 -16.51
CA PRO A 119 -0.98 -6.86 -16.00
C PRO A 119 -1.30 -5.60 -15.17
N GLY A 120 -0.38 -4.64 -15.03
CA GLY A 120 -0.52 -3.47 -14.16
C GLY A 120 -0.60 -3.81 -12.66
N PRO A 121 -0.60 -2.82 -11.76
CA PRO A 121 -0.59 -3.04 -10.32
C PRO A 121 -1.99 -3.18 -9.70
N ARG A 122 -3.06 -2.84 -10.42
CA ARG A 122 -4.42 -2.78 -9.86
C ARG A 122 -5.00 -4.17 -9.61
N ARG A 123 -5.56 -4.37 -8.41
CA ARG A 123 -6.23 -5.63 -8.04
C ARG A 123 -7.52 -5.37 -7.27
N LEU A 124 -8.47 -6.31 -7.42
CA LEU A 124 -9.51 -6.55 -6.43
C LEU A 124 -9.08 -7.70 -5.53
N VAL A 125 -9.36 -7.58 -4.24
CA VAL A 125 -9.28 -8.69 -3.30
C VAL A 125 -10.65 -8.88 -2.69
N THR A 126 -11.19 -10.09 -2.79
CA THR A 126 -12.48 -10.47 -2.21
C THR A 126 -12.28 -11.34 -0.99
N GLY A 127 -13.21 -11.28 -0.03
CA GLY A 127 -13.19 -12.15 1.13
C GLY A 127 -14.49 -12.92 1.31
N GLY A 128 -14.40 -14.16 1.81
CA GLY A 128 -15.55 -14.98 2.15
C GLY A 128 -16.31 -15.57 0.97
N GLN A 129 -15.73 -15.59 -0.22
CA GLN A 129 -16.33 -16.28 -1.37
C GLN A 129 -16.30 -17.80 -1.17
N SER A 130 -17.46 -18.45 -1.18
CA SER A 130 -17.55 -19.91 -1.06
C SER A 130 -17.03 -20.65 -2.31
N ARG A 131 -17.15 -20.03 -3.49
CA ARG A 131 -16.64 -20.51 -4.79
C ARG A 131 -16.48 -19.35 -5.77
N ILE A 132 -15.77 -19.55 -6.86
CA ILE A 132 -15.72 -18.60 -7.97
C ILE A 132 -17.14 -18.31 -8.48
N GLY A 133 -17.47 -17.02 -8.67
CA GLY A 133 -18.80 -16.55 -9.09
C GLY A 133 -19.83 -16.47 -7.96
N ALA A 134 -19.48 -16.84 -6.71
CA ALA A 134 -20.33 -16.52 -5.56
C ALA A 134 -20.11 -15.06 -5.14
N GLU A 135 -21.15 -14.42 -4.58
CA GLU A 135 -21.02 -13.06 -4.05
C GLU A 135 -20.05 -13.05 -2.86
N PRO A 136 -19.01 -12.20 -2.88
CA PRO A 136 -18.12 -12.02 -1.75
C PRO A 136 -18.81 -11.36 -0.56
N VAL A 137 -18.35 -11.70 0.64
CA VAL A 137 -18.79 -11.04 1.88
C VAL A 137 -18.20 -9.63 2.00
N ILE A 138 -16.99 -9.44 1.46
CA ILE A 138 -16.27 -8.16 1.53
C ILE A 138 -15.40 -7.99 0.30
N TRP A 139 -15.20 -6.73 -0.09
CA TRP A 139 -14.41 -6.35 -1.25
C TRP A 139 -13.36 -5.33 -0.87
N PHE A 140 -12.16 -5.46 -1.43
CA PHE A 140 -11.07 -4.49 -1.31
C PHE A 140 -10.50 -4.16 -2.68
N TYR A 141 -10.01 -2.96 -2.81
CA TYR A 141 -9.28 -2.51 -4.00
C TYR A 141 -7.88 -2.01 -3.60
N THR A 142 -6.92 -2.29 -4.45
CA THR A 142 -5.56 -1.73 -4.40
C THR A 142 -5.18 -1.19 -5.77
N ALA A 143 -4.53 -0.03 -5.78
CA ALA A 143 -4.01 0.59 -7.00
C ALA A 143 -2.49 0.37 -7.17
N ASP A 144 -1.80 -0.10 -6.14
CA ASP A 144 -0.34 -0.07 -5.95
C ASP A 144 0.26 -1.45 -5.66
N HIS A 145 -0.37 -2.51 -6.19
CA HIS A 145 0.11 -3.89 -6.08
C HIS A 145 0.26 -4.38 -4.63
N TYR A 146 -0.80 -4.11 -3.81
CA TYR A 146 -1.00 -4.53 -2.43
C TYR A 146 -0.27 -3.71 -1.37
N ASP A 147 0.35 -2.55 -1.70
CA ASP A 147 0.98 -1.67 -0.72
C ASP A 147 -0.06 -0.95 0.14
N SER A 148 -1.25 -0.67 -0.43
CA SER A 148 -2.38 -0.12 0.31
C SER A 148 -3.72 -0.69 -0.17
N PHE A 149 -4.74 -0.57 0.68
CA PHE A 149 -6.10 -1.03 0.37
C PHE A 149 -7.16 -0.02 0.81
N CYS A 150 -8.27 -0.02 0.08
CA CYS A 150 -9.53 0.55 0.54
C CYS A 150 -10.64 -0.50 0.46
N GLU A 151 -11.66 -0.39 1.34
CA GLU A 151 -12.84 -1.24 1.27
C GLU A 151 -13.79 -0.70 0.21
N LEU A 152 -14.25 -1.60 -0.66
CA LEU A 152 -15.15 -1.32 -1.77
C LEU A 152 -16.55 -1.84 -1.46
N HIS A 153 -17.57 -1.03 -1.74
CA HIS A 153 -18.99 -1.41 -1.68
C HIS A 153 -19.58 -1.29 -3.09
N PRO A 154 -19.47 -2.35 -3.93
CA PRO A 154 -19.86 -2.31 -5.34
C PRO A 154 -21.35 -2.50 -5.58
#